data_d9c3bccc62488a90f829a4fb5199c930
#
_entry.id   d9c3bccc62488a90f829a4fb5199c930
#
_cell.length_a   1.000
_cell.length_b   1.000
_cell.length_c   1.000
_cell.angle_alpha   90.00
_cell.angle_beta   90.00
_cell.angle_gamma   90.00
#
_symmetry.space_group_name_H-M   'P 1'
#
loop_
_entity.id
_entity.type
_entity.pdbx_description
1 polymer ?
#
loop_
_entity_poly.entity_id
_entity_poly.type
_entity_poly.pdbx_seq_one_letter_code
_entity_poly.pdbx_strand_id
1 'polypeptide(L)'
;MRIVIAPDKFKGSLSAAQAAAAMEKGVLLSDTGAEVEVCPMADGGEGTVEAIAAATGAEVRESRVRGPLPGQEVVARWALVPPAGARLTGAGEDLSGLLRRDEPLAVIEMAQASGFSLVPVDRRDPMVTSTFGTGELVLQALE
;
A
#
# COMPACT_ATOMS: atom_id res chain seq x y z
N MET A 1 17.29 -24.38 3.67
CA MET A 1 17.75 -23.21 2.88
C MET A 1 16.85 -22.04 3.24
N ARG A 2 17.38 -20.81 3.42
CA ARG A 2 16.56 -19.60 3.65
C ARG A 2 16.34 -18.89 2.32
N ILE A 3 15.08 -18.55 2.02
CA ILE A 3 14.64 -17.92 0.78
C ILE A 3 13.80 -16.69 1.14
N VAL A 4 14.12 -15.53 0.55
CA VAL A 4 13.32 -14.31 0.65
C VAL A 4 12.54 -14.12 -0.65
N ILE A 5 11.24 -13.91 -0.54
CA ILE A 5 10.32 -13.69 -1.67
C ILE A 5 9.82 -12.25 -1.60
N ALA A 6 10.31 -11.40 -2.49
CA ALA A 6 10.05 -9.97 -2.49
C ALA A 6 9.50 -9.47 -3.86
N PRO A 7 8.32 -9.93 -4.30
CA PRO A 7 7.73 -9.47 -5.56
C PRO A 7 7.04 -8.13 -5.39
N ASP A 8 6.98 -7.36 -6.47
CA ASP A 8 6.01 -6.31 -6.67
C ASP A 8 4.72 -6.88 -7.30
N LYS A 9 3.70 -6.04 -7.44
CA LYS A 9 2.43 -6.40 -8.10
C LYS A 9 2.61 -6.75 -9.58
N PHE A 10 1.79 -7.64 -10.08
CA PHE A 10 1.64 -7.91 -11.52
C PHE A 10 0.45 -7.10 -12.04
N LYS A 11 0.74 -5.98 -12.72
CA LYS A 11 -0.28 -5.02 -13.18
C LYS A 11 -1.46 -5.72 -13.86
N GLY A 12 -2.66 -5.45 -13.35
CA GLY A 12 -3.91 -5.96 -13.91
C GLY A 12 -4.20 -7.44 -13.63
N SER A 13 -3.37 -8.13 -12.80
CA SER A 13 -3.61 -9.55 -12.50
C SER A 13 -3.48 -9.91 -11.01
N LEU A 14 -2.31 -9.75 -10.40
CA LEU A 14 -2.06 -10.15 -9.00
C LEU A 14 -1.51 -8.99 -8.18
N SER A 15 -1.96 -8.88 -6.92
CA SER A 15 -1.28 -8.03 -5.95
C SER A 15 0.09 -8.62 -5.57
N ALA A 16 0.98 -7.79 -5.01
CA ALA A 16 2.27 -8.24 -4.51
C ALA A 16 2.12 -9.38 -3.49
N ALA A 17 1.14 -9.28 -2.59
CA ALA A 17 0.84 -10.30 -1.59
C ALA A 17 0.36 -11.62 -2.23
N GLN A 18 -0.52 -11.56 -3.24
CA GLN A 18 -0.98 -12.75 -3.96
C GLN A 18 0.15 -13.42 -4.73
N ALA A 19 1.00 -12.63 -5.38
CA ALA A 19 2.18 -13.15 -6.07
C ALA A 19 3.15 -13.82 -5.10
N ALA A 20 3.44 -13.17 -3.98
CA ALA A 20 4.32 -13.70 -2.94
C ALA A 20 3.78 -15.02 -2.37
N ALA A 21 2.51 -15.10 -2.03
CA ALA A 21 1.89 -16.33 -1.53
C ALA A 21 1.92 -17.49 -2.55
N ALA A 22 1.75 -17.18 -3.84
CA ALA A 22 1.86 -18.19 -4.89
C ALA A 22 3.30 -18.72 -5.03
N MET A 23 4.31 -17.83 -4.95
CA MET A 23 5.72 -18.19 -4.98
C MET A 23 6.13 -19.02 -3.75
N GLU A 24 5.72 -18.59 -2.55
CA GLU A 24 5.94 -19.32 -1.30
C GLU A 24 5.41 -20.74 -1.39
N LYS A 25 4.16 -20.91 -1.83
CA LYS A 25 3.55 -22.21 -2.03
C LYS A 25 4.37 -23.08 -3.01
N GLY A 26 4.87 -22.51 -4.10
CA GLY A 26 5.71 -23.21 -5.07
C GLY A 26 7.03 -23.70 -4.45
N VAL A 27 7.69 -22.85 -3.67
CA VAL A 27 8.94 -23.21 -2.96
C VAL A 27 8.70 -24.35 -1.98
N LEU A 28 7.68 -24.22 -1.12
CA LEU A 28 7.38 -25.23 -0.10
C LEU A 28 6.91 -26.57 -0.68
N LEU A 29 6.32 -26.58 -1.87
CA LEU A 29 6.02 -27.83 -2.60
C LEU A 29 7.28 -28.50 -3.16
N SER A 30 8.32 -27.73 -3.50
CA SER A 30 9.58 -28.23 -4.05
C SER A 30 10.57 -28.63 -2.96
N ASP A 31 10.63 -27.86 -1.86
CA ASP A 31 11.49 -28.10 -0.70
C ASP A 31 10.72 -27.79 0.60
N THR A 32 10.16 -28.83 1.21
CA THR A 32 9.40 -28.70 2.47
C THR A 32 10.25 -28.30 3.68
N GLY A 33 11.57 -28.34 3.57
CA GLY A 33 12.54 -27.90 4.59
C GLY A 33 13.04 -26.48 4.38
N ALA A 34 12.57 -25.76 3.36
CA ALA A 34 12.94 -24.37 3.13
C ALA A 34 12.32 -23.44 4.19
N GLU A 35 13.12 -22.53 4.71
CA GLU A 35 12.67 -21.39 5.50
C GLU A 35 12.35 -20.24 4.55
N VAL A 36 11.08 -19.87 4.44
CA VAL A 36 10.62 -18.85 3.50
C VAL A 36 10.22 -17.59 4.26
N GLU A 37 10.76 -16.45 3.83
CA GLU A 37 10.39 -15.11 4.30
C GLU A 37 9.70 -14.37 3.17
N VAL A 38 8.46 -13.92 3.42
CA VAL A 38 7.64 -13.22 2.42
C VAL A 38 7.65 -11.72 2.70
N CYS A 39 8.14 -10.94 1.73
CA CYS A 39 8.30 -9.49 1.83
C CYS A 39 7.72 -8.81 0.57
N PRO A 40 6.37 -8.65 0.47
CA PRO A 40 5.77 -7.97 -0.67
C PRO A 40 6.27 -6.54 -0.79
N MET A 41 6.68 -6.14 -2.00
CA MET A 41 7.22 -4.82 -2.28
C MET A 41 6.16 -3.90 -2.88
N ALA A 42 6.40 -2.59 -2.79
CA ALA A 42 5.60 -1.57 -3.45
C ALA A 42 6.49 -0.41 -3.91
N ASP A 43 6.13 0.17 -5.05
CA ASP A 43 6.90 1.23 -5.72
C ASP A 43 6.34 2.66 -5.48
N GLY A 44 5.43 2.81 -4.51
CA GLY A 44 4.69 4.05 -4.25
C GLY A 44 3.38 4.16 -5.03
N GLY A 45 3.09 3.22 -5.92
CA GLY A 45 1.82 3.10 -6.63
C GLY A 45 0.81 2.20 -5.92
N GLU A 46 -0.11 1.63 -6.70
CA GLU A 46 -1.18 0.76 -6.19
C GLU A 46 -0.65 -0.39 -5.32
N GLY A 47 -1.20 -0.51 -4.10
CA GLY A 47 -0.83 -1.54 -3.12
C GLY A 47 0.22 -1.11 -2.09
N THR A 48 0.68 0.15 -2.13
CA THR A 48 1.65 0.69 -1.17
C THR A 48 1.06 0.76 0.24
N VAL A 49 -0.19 1.20 0.38
CA VAL A 49 -0.89 1.26 1.68
C VAL A 49 -0.98 -0.12 2.31
N GLU A 50 -1.38 -1.12 1.54
CA GLU A 50 -1.48 -2.51 1.97
C GLU A 50 -0.13 -3.10 2.38
N ALA A 51 0.91 -2.86 1.58
CA ALA A 51 2.26 -3.36 1.86
C ALA A 51 2.81 -2.77 3.18
N ILE A 52 2.67 -1.45 3.36
CA ILE A 52 3.10 -0.78 4.59
C ILE A 52 2.26 -1.22 5.79
N ALA A 53 0.94 -1.33 5.64
CA ALA A 53 0.07 -1.79 6.73
C ALA A 53 0.45 -3.22 7.17
N ALA A 54 0.71 -4.12 6.22
CA ALA A 54 1.15 -5.48 6.52
C ALA A 54 2.51 -5.52 7.24
N ALA A 55 3.46 -4.67 6.81
CA ALA A 55 4.80 -4.62 7.39
C ALA A 55 4.84 -3.96 8.78
N THR A 56 3.95 -3.00 9.04
CA THR A 56 4.01 -2.16 10.24
C THR A 56 2.88 -2.43 11.23
N GLY A 57 1.85 -3.19 10.86
CA GLY A 57 0.64 -3.34 11.65
C GLY A 57 -0.19 -2.05 11.73
N ALA A 58 -0.03 -1.15 10.74
CA ALA A 58 -0.75 0.11 10.68
C ALA A 58 -2.26 -0.09 10.58
N GLU A 59 -3.02 0.83 11.17
CA GLU A 59 -4.46 0.91 11.00
C GLU A 59 -4.79 1.41 9.59
N VAL A 60 -5.53 0.60 8.82
CA VAL A 60 -6.03 1.03 7.50
C VAL A 60 -7.38 1.72 7.69
N ARG A 61 -7.49 2.92 7.16
CA ARG A 61 -8.68 3.76 7.17
C ARG A 61 -9.24 3.95 5.77
N GLU A 62 -10.52 4.23 5.70
CA GLU A 62 -11.22 4.52 4.46
C GLU A 62 -11.84 5.92 4.53
N SER A 63 -11.69 6.66 3.45
CA SER A 63 -12.22 8.01 3.32
C SER A 63 -12.93 8.18 1.99
N ARG A 64 -14.10 8.83 2.02
CA ARG A 64 -14.80 9.22 0.80
C ARG A 64 -14.27 10.57 0.34
N VAL A 65 -13.72 10.60 -0.87
CA VAL A 65 -13.11 11.79 -1.46
C VAL A 65 -13.50 11.90 -2.93
N ARG A 66 -13.19 13.04 -3.54
CA ARG A 66 -13.37 13.21 -4.98
C ARG A 66 -12.46 12.29 -5.76
N GLY A 67 -13.00 11.70 -6.82
CA GLY A 67 -12.21 10.99 -7.80
C GLY A 67 -11.54 11.93 -8.81
N PRO A 68 -10.78 11.36 -9.77
CA PRO A 68 -10.06 12.15 -10.77
C PRO A 68 -10.98 12.85 -11.79
N LEU A 69 -12.19 12.38 -12.00
CA LEU A 69 -13.12 12.95 -12.98
C LEU A 69 -14.12 13.91 -12.30
N PRO A 70 -14.59 14.95 -13.00
CA PRO A 70 -15.63 15.84 -12.50
C PRO A 70 -16.86 15.08 -12.02
N GLY A 71 -17.30 15.36 -10.77
CA GLY A 71 -18.48 14.73 -10.16
C GLY A 71 -18.26 13.27 -9.70
N GLN A 72 -17.08 12.72 -9.86
CA GLN A 72 -16.75 11.38 -9.36
C GLN A 72 -16.42 11.42 -7.87
N GLU A 73 -16.93 10.45 -7.11
CA GLU A 73 -16.51 10.15 -5.75
C GLU A 73 -15.91 8.75 -5.70
N VAL A 74 -14.93 8.58 -4.85
CA VAL A 74 -14.25 7.29 -4.60
C VAL A 74 -14.07 7.07 -3.11
N VAL A 75 -14.00 5.81 -2.71
CA VAL A 75 -13.54 5.42 -1.36
C VAL A 75 -12.06 5.11 -1.48
N ALA A 76 -11.24 5.91 -0.87
CA ALA A 76 -9.79 5.78 -0.88
C ALA A 76 -9.29 5.28 0.47
N ARG A 77 -8.33 4.35 0.43
CA ARG A 77 -7.71 3.76 1.62
C ARG A 77 -6.38 4.45 1.89
N TRP A 78 -6.09 4.64 3.17
CA TRP A 78 -4.82 5.15 3.67
C TRP A 78 -4.47 4.48 4.98
N ALA A 79 -3.23 4.54 5.41
CA ALA A 79 -2.81 3.88 6.64
C ALA A 79 -2.28 4.88 7.66
N LEU A 80 -2.57 4.61 8.94
CA LEU A 80 -2.01 5.33 10.07
C LEU A 80 -1.03 4.41 10.80
N VAL A 81 0.26 4.68 10.64
CA VAL A 81 1.33 3.97 11.35
C VAL A 81 1.45 4.59 12.73
N PRO A 82 1.35 3.81 13.81
CA PRO A 82 1.46 4.32 15.16
C PRO A 82 2.88 4.85 15.44
N PRO A 83 3.05 5.69 16.49
CA PRO A 83 4.37 6.18 16.90
C PRO A 83 5.36 5.04 17.17
N ALA A 84 6.65 5.31 16.99
CA ALA A 84 7.72 4.37 17.34
C ALA A 84 7.64 4.01 18.83
N GLY A 85 7.51 2.71 19.13
CA GLY A 85 7.28 2.21 20.49
C GLY A 85 5.95 1.48 20.65
N ALA A 86 4.95 1.71 19.79
CA ALA A 86 3.88 0.75 19.58
C ALA A 86 4.48 -0.47 18.87
N ARG A 87 4.22 -1.68 19.38
CA ARG A 87 4.77 -2.91 18.79
C ARG A 87 4.34 -3.03 17.32
N LEU A 88 5.29 -2.85 16.42
CA LEU A 88 5.13 -3.22 15.03
C LEU A 88 5.24 -4.75 14.95
N THR A 89 4.14 -5.41 14.68
CA THR A 89 4.13 -6.86 14.50
C THR A 89 4.66 -7.18 13.12
N GLY A 90 5.88 -7.73 13.04
CA GLY A 90 6.47 -8.24 11.79
C GLY A 90 7.56 -7.39 11.14
N ALA A 91 7.86 -6.19 11.63
CA ALA A 91 8.99 -5.42 11.15
C ALA A 91 10.28 -5.83 11.89
N GLY A 92 11.31 -6.18 11.15
CA GLY A 92 12.66 -6.30 11.70
C GLY A 92 13.10 -4.97 12.34
N GLU A 93 14.04 -5.04 13.26
CA GLU A 93 14.45 -3.96 14.18
C GLU A 93 14.93 -2.63 13.54
N ASP A 94 14.98 -2.51 12.21
CA ASP A 94 15.69 -1.41 11.54
C ASP A 94 14.81 -0.36 10.84
N LEU A 95 13.49 -0.40 10.98
CA LEU A 95 12.61 0.72 10.59
C LEU A 95 12.64 1.86 11.62
N SER A 96 13.31 1.68 12.75
CA SER A 96 13.44 2.68 13.81
C SER A 96 14.09 3.99 13.36
N GLY A 97 14.93 3.97 12.32
CA GLY A 97 15.56 5.17 11.77
C GLY A 97 14.60 6.06 10.95
N LEU A 98 13.62 5.45 10.28
CA LEU A 98 12.57 6.14 9.52
C LEU A 98 11.39 6.56 10.42
N LEU A 99 11.18 5.83 11.52
CA LEU A 99 10.09 6.03 12.46
C LEU A 99 10.58 6.69 13.79
N ARG A 100 11.58 7.56 13.72
CA ARG A 100 11.99 8.41 14.87
C ARG A 100 10.88 9.42 15.20
N ARG A 101 9.72 8.94 15.64
CA ARG A 101 8.59 9.83 15.83
C ARG A 101 7.81 9.45 17.08
N ASP A 102 7.60 10.45 17.91
CA ASP A 102 6.62 10.43 18.98
C ASP A 102 5.20 10.63 18.42
N GLU A 103 5.07 10.85 17.09
CA GLU A 103 3.83 11.14 16.39
C GLU A 103 3.48 10.03 15.38
N PRO A 104 2.19 9.79 15.14
CA PRO A 104 1.74 8.85 14.11
C PRO A 104 2.12 9.33 12.71
N LEU A 105 2.31 8.39 11.78
CA LEU A 105 2.61 8.68 10.37
C LEU A 105 1.43 8.26 9.49
N ALA A 106 0.85 9.21 8.76
CA ALA A 106 -0.12 8.91 7.73
C ALA A 106 0.57 8.50 6.42
N VAL A 107 0.17 7.36 5.87
CA VAL A 107 0.61 6.87 4.56
C VAL A 107 -0.55 6.99 3.59
N ILE A 108 -0.40 7.87 2.62
CA ILE A 108 -1.40 8.17 1.61
C ILE A 108 -0.87 7.75 0.24
N GLU A 109 -1.63 6.88 -0.41
CA GLU A 109 -1.36 6.45 -1.78
C GLU A 109 -2.22 7.28 -2.74
N MET A 110 -1.58 8.11 -3.56
CA MET A 110 -2.27 8.98 -4.51
C MET A 110 -3.17 8.18 -5.47
N ALA A 111 -2.75 6.97 -5.84
CA ALA A 111 -3.50 6.11 -6.76
C ALA A 111 -4.88 5.72 -6.23
N GLN A 112 -5.08 5.68 -4.92
CA GLN A 112 -6.38 5.38 -4.30
C GLN A 112 -7.45 6.45 -4.60
N ALA A 113 -7.06 7.73 -4.67
CA ALA A 113 -7.97 8.84 -4.93
C ALA A 113 -7.89 9.37 -6.36
N SER A 114 -6.73 9.25 -7.01
CA SER A 114 -6.44 9.94 -8.28
C SER A 114 -5.73 9.04 -9.30
N GLY A 115 -5.76 7.72 -9.09
CA GLY A 115 -5.04 6.76 -9.92
C GLY A 115 -5.62 6.59 -11.32
N PHE A 116 -4.77 6.11 -12.21
CA PHE A 116 -5.13 5.81 -13.60
C PHE A 116 -6.22 4.75 -13.74
N SER A 117 -6.29 3.81 -12.81
CA SER A 117 -7.30 2.75 -12.74
C SER A 117 -8.72 3.29 -12.54
N LEU A 118 -8.84 4.49 -11.94
CA LEU A 118 -10.13 5.16 -11.71
C LEU A 118 -10.65 5.91 -12.92
N VAL A 119 -9.85 6.04 -13.99
CA VAL A 119 -10.19 6.77 -15.21
C VAL A 119 -10.32 5.81 -16.39
N PRO A 120 -11.52 5.65 -16.98
CA PRO A 120 -11.72 4.91 -18.21
C PRO A 120 -10.76 5.40 -19.31
N VAL A 121 -10.27 4.47 -20.15
CA VAL A 121 -9.22 4.76 -21.13
C VAL A 121 -9.62 5.89 -22.09
N ASP A 122 -10.87 5.92 -22.52
CA ASP A 122 -11.45 6.93 -23.40
C ASP A 122 -11.68 8.30 -22.75
N ARG A 123 -11.54 8.38 -21.42
CA ARG A 123 -11.71 9.62 -20.63
C ARG A 123 -10.42 10.14 -20.01
N ARG A 124 -9.27 9.59 -20.40
CA ARG A 124 -7.95 9.99 -19.89
C ARG A 124 -7.48 11.28 -20.56
N ASP A 125 -7.96 12.40 -20.06
CA ASP A 125 -7.59 13.74 -20.49
C ASP A 125 -7.01 14.52 -19.30
N PRO A 126 -5.72 14.88 -19.31
CA PRO A 126 -5.08 15.62 -18.23
C PRO A 126 -5.64 17.04 -18.05
N MET A 127 -6.37 17.55 -19.03
CA MET A 127 -7.00 18.88 -18.93
C MET A 127 -8.29 18.88 -18.10
N VAL A 128 -8.88 17.70 -17.87
CA VAL A 128 -10.15 17.57 -17.11
C VAL A 128 -10.02 16.70 -15.87
N THR A 129 -8.94 15.93 -15.75
CA THR A 129 -8.67 15.11 -14.56
C THR A 129 -7.99 15.93 -13.46
N SER A 130 -8.18 15.51 -12.21
CA SER A 130 -7.70 16.23 -11.03
C SER A 130 -7.17 15.29 -9.96
N THR A 131 -6.20 15.77 -9.18
CA THR A 131 -5.71 15.11 -7.96
C THR A 131 -6.30 15.72 -6.69
N PHE A 132 -7.42 16.43 -6.80
CA PHE A 132 -8.03 17.13 -5.67
C PHE A 132 -8.38 16.19 -4.50
N GLY A 133 -8.88 14.98 -4.81
CA GLY A 133 -9.20 13.98 -3.80
C GLY A 133 -8.00 13.49 -2.99
N THR A 134 -6.81 13.49 -3.58
CA THR A 134 -5.57 13.23 -2.83
C THR A 134 -5.33 14.32 -1.78
N GLY A 135 -5.60 15.60 -2.12
CA GLY A 135 -5.54 16.70 -1.16
C GLY A 135 -6.58 16.56 -0.03
N GLU A 136 -7.79 16.05 -0.35
CA GLU A 136 -8.81 15.76 0.68
C GLU A 136 -8.35 14.65 1.63
N LEU A 137 -7.66 13.62 1.14
CA LEU A 137 -7.06 12.59 2.01
C LEU A 137 -6.00 13.17 2.96
N VAL A 138 -5.18 14.10 2.46
CA VAL A 138 -4.18 14.78 3.31
C VAL A 138 -4.86 15.56 4.42
N LEU A 139 -5.94 16.29 4.11
CA LEU A 139 -6.70 17.03 5.12
C LEU A 139 -7.31 16.12 6.19
N GLN A 140 -7.90 15.00 5.79
CA GLN A 140 -8.48 14.03 6.72
C GLN A 140 -7.44 13.33 7.59
N ALA A 141 -6.21 13.18 7.09
CA ALA A 141 -5.12 12.62 7.88
C ALA A 141 -4.54 13.59 8.92
N LEU A 142 -4.86 14.88 8.82
CA LEU A 142 -4.46 15.91 9.79
C LEU A 142 -5.47 16.12 10.93
N GLU A 143 -6.68 15.55 10.81
CA GLU A 143 -7.76 15.56 11.82
C GLU A 143 -7.62 14.40 12.82
#